data_b95cdc94dcd0961f905afd6d87fbbc67
#
_entry.id   b95cdc94dcd0961f905afd6d87fbbc67
#
_cell.length_a   1.000
_cell.length_b   1.000
_cell.length_c   1.000
_cell.angle_alpha   90.00
_cell.angle_beta   90.00
_cell.angle_gamma   90.00
#
_symmetry.space_group_name_H-M   'P 1'
#
loop_
_entity.id
_entity.type
_entity.pdbx_description
1 polymer ?
#
loop_
_entity_poly.entity_id
_entity_poly.type
_entity_poly.pdbx_seq_one_letter_code
_entity_poly.pdbx_strand_id
1 'polypeptide(L)'
;MTFSTAAAGTWLSAIGVVLISLVLIRILKLIVHYIEARKLGVSLIVTPVSWQDPLWLIFWRRFAWIRNLPFGGWLDFSYISWSVSAYYHPHQKLGDAFAVVRSGHNELYVNDPTAVQEIMSRWKIWIKPPEQYDIFNLFGPNVVSINGEDWQRHRKIAAAVFKESNHRLVWTEAMRQSGQMCEEMKRRQDTTNGGLTLKNVETDVALAALHVLSAVGLGQSYDFAGGLKHIVQGQHRVSYAESLSFIFRNIFLVWIFRHVKLPSFLLPQSIQNVHLNLHEFREYIRESIARFNAQSDAKADIVSSLVRANEAAKREKVAGQKGFFLSDEELYGNFFVLNLGGYETTAGALTFTIPSLARYQDVQEWLREEVDRVVAKTDNYDEAFPLLVRCLATMYETLRIHGPLPDDARYSLDTQVLQVGDKKIVVPPKTYVTPNIYAVHTDPRYWGPDSMEWKPSRWITRNAEGKEVLADPPQGALFAPWLAGPRICPGKKFSQVEFVAVLVGLLRKYRVGLKVRRGQTKEEAQDSLLKAIYDKDIVTTPVFKRPYDASIVIDEQYMNIQLAGVESRVKLRETAQWFLFDSSFPVDLGKDERPAPKRAPGSGAQQFYKGAFFNVNRCFE
;
A
#
# COMPACT_ATOMS: atom_id res chain seq x y z
N MET A 1 -3.69 40.32 -37.26
CA MET A 1 -4.37 39.16 -37.89
C MET A 1 -5.72 39.05 -37.22
N THR A 2 -6.75 39.59 -37.84
CA THR A 2 -8.15 39.53 -37.36
C THR A 2 -8.70 38.15 -37.77
N PHE A 3 -8.76 37.21 -36.83
CA PHE A 3 -9.54 35.98 -37.03
C PHE A 3 -10.99 36.40 -37.26
N SER A 4 -11.54 36.07 -38.44
CA SER A 4 -12.92 36.34 -38.78
C SER A 4 -13.86 35.73 -37.74
N THR A 5 -14.76 36.53 -37.19
CA THR A 5 -15.80 36.10 -36.25
C THR A 5 -16.66 34.96 -36.81
N ALA A 6 -16.78 34.85 -38.13
CA ALA A 6 -17.43 33.72 -38.82
C ALA A 6 -16.67 32.42 -38.67
N ALA A 7 -15.34 32.42 -38.73
CA ALA A 7 -14.53 31.22 -38.53
C ALA A 7 -14.61 30.71 -37.05
N ALA A 8 -14.61 31.64 -36.10
CA ALA A 8 -14.78 31.30 -34.68
C ALA A 8 -16.16 30.67 -34.40
N GLY A 9 -17.21 31.17 -35.05
CA GLY A 9 -18.57 30.63 -34.94
C GLY A 9 -18.69 29.20 -35.49
N THR A 10 -18.05 28.93 -36.62
CA THR A 10 -18.03 27.55 -37.21
C THR A 10 -17.27 26.56 -36.35
N TRP A 11 -16.12 26.94 -35.77
CA TRP A 11 -15.37 26.09 -34.84
C TRP A 11 -16.15 25.80 -33.54
N LEU A 12 -16.82 26.79 -32.96
CA LEU A 12 -17.66 26.59 -31.78
C LEU A 12 -18.85 25.65 -32.05
N SER A 13 -19.49 25.80 -33.23
CA SER A 13 -20.57 24.91 -33.65
C SER A 13 -20.08 23.48 -33.87
N ALA A 14 -18.93 23.28 -34.50
CA ALA A 14 -18.34 21.98 -34.71
C ALA A 14 -17.98 21.30 -33.36
N ILE A 15 -17.38 22.04 -32.43
CA ILE A 15 -17.10 21.56 -31.08
C ILE A 15 -18.40 21.17 -30.35
N GLY A 16 -19.44 22.01 -30.47
CA GLY A 16 -20.76 21.72 -29.89
C GLY A 16 -21.37 20.42 -30.42
N VAL A 17 -21.32 20.19 -31.74
CA VAL A 17 -21.81 18.96 -32.35
C VAL A 17 -21.01 17.75 -31.88
N VAL A 18 -19.70 17.84 -31.77
CA VAL A 18 -18.84 16.76 -31.25
C VAL A 18 -19.21 16.44 -29.79
N LEU A 19 -19.36 17.44 -28.93
CA LEU A 19 -19.71 17.25 -27.54
C LEU A 19 -21.10 16.61 -27.38
N ILE A 20 -22.11 17.08 -28.13
CA ILE A 20 -23.45 16.50 -28.14
C ILE A 20 -23.41 15.05 -28.60
N SER A 21 -22.66 14.76 -29.67
CA SER A 21 -22.50 13.38 -30.18
C SER A 21 -21.87 12.46 -29.15
N LEU A 22 -20.83 12.92 -28.44
CA LEU A 22 -20.19 12.15 -27.35
C LEU A 22 -21.17 11.87 -26.20
N VAL A 23 -21.98 12.85 -25.82
CA VAL A 23 -23.01 12.67 -24.78
C VAL A 23 -24.06 11.68 -25.23
N LEU A 24 -24.57 11.78 -26.47
CA LEU A 24 -25.55 10.84 -27.02
C LEU A 24 -25.01 9.41 -27.08
N ILE A 25 -23.79 9.22 -27.53
CA ILE A 25 -23.11 7.91 -27.54
C ILE A 25 -23.05 7.34 -26.12
N ARG A 26 -22.71 8.16 -25.11
CA ARG A 26 -22.68 7.71 -23.72
C ARG A 26 -24.05 7.31 -23.21
N ILE A 27 -25.08 8.09 -23.51
CA ILE A 27 -26.46 7.76 -23.12
C ILE A 27 -26.89 6.43 -23.77
N LEU A 28 -26.64 6.25 -25.07
CA LEU A 28 -26.99 5.02 -25.78
C LEU A 28 -26.27 3.81 -25.16
N LYS A 29 -24.96 3.93 -24.88
CA LYS A 29 -24.21 2.85 -24.21
C LYS A 29 -24.77 2.56 -22.82
N LEU A 30 -25.12 3.59 -22.05
CA LEU A 30 -25.72 3.41 -20.72
C LEU A 30 -27.07 2.68 -20.79
N ILE A 31 -27.93 2.99 -21.80
CA ILE A 31 -29.19 2.28 -22.03
C ILE A 31 -28.95 0.80 -22.37
N VAL A 32 -28.01 0.52 -23.27
CA VAL A 32 -27.66 -0.87 -23.63
C VAL A 32 -27.17 -1.63 -22.40
N HIS A 33 -26.23 -1.07 -21.65
CA HIS A 33 -25.72 -1.69 -20.44
C HIS A 33 -26.82 -1.86 -19.38
N TYR A 34 -27.74 -0.91 -19.25
CA TYR A 34 -28.89 -1.06 -18.35
C TYR A 34 -29.78 -2.23 -18.73
N ILE A 35 -30.10 -2.39 -20.02
CA ILE A 35 -30.92 -3.52 -20.52
C ILE A 35 -30.21 -4.86 -20.25
N GLU A 36 -28.91 -4.92 -20.45
CA GLU A 36 -28.11 -6.11 -20.14
C GLU A 36 -28.06 -6.39 -18.64
N ALA A 37 -27.84 -5.37 -17.82
CA ALA A 37 -27.75 -5.51 -16.35
C ALA A 37 -29.07 -5.97 -15.73
N ARG A 38 -30.23 -5.59 -16.31
CA ARG A 38 -31.54 -6.10 -15.87
C ARG A 38 -31.65 -7.62 -15.92
N LYS A 39 -30.93 -8.27 -16.84
CA LYS A 39 -30.92 -9.73 -16.97
C LYS A 39 -30.20 -10.43 -15.81
N LEU A 40 -29.38 -9.71 -15.02
CA LEU A 40 -28.73 -10.26 -13.84
C LEU A 40 -29.71 -10.57 -12.69
N GLY A 41 -30.90 -9.97 -12.69
CA GLY A 41 -31.89 -10.20 -11.63
C GLY A 41 -31.51 -9.69 -10.24
N VAL A 42 -30.62 -8.68 -10.18
CA VAL A 42 -30.14 -8.06 -8.94
C VAL A 42 -30.50 -6.57 -8.88
N SER A 43 -30.32 -5.95 -7.72
CA SER A 43 -30.48 -4.50 -7.57
C SER A 43 -29.51 -3.73 -8.47
N LEU A 44 -29.97 -2.65 -9.09
CA LEU A 44 -29.18 -1.86 -10.03
C LEU A 44 -28.98 -0.43 -9.52
N ILE A 45 -27.74 0.04 -9.60
CA ILE A 45 -27.38 1.46 -9.44
C ILE A 45 -26.90 1.96 -10.81
N VAL A 46 -27.49 3.03 -11.31
CA VAL A 46 -27.11 3.62 -12.60
C VAL A 46 -26.28 4.86 -12.37
N THR A 47 -25.04 4.87 -12.90
CA THR A 47 -24.15 6.03 -12.83
C THR A 47 -23.89 6.57 -14.24
N PRO A 48 -24.10 7.88 -14.48
CA PRO A 48 -23.90 8.49 -15.80
C PRO A 48 -22.41 8.59 -16.18
N VAL A 49 -21.52 8.40 -15.23
CA VAL A 49 -20.07 8.50 -15.37
C VAL A 49 -19.38 7.23 -14.87
N SER A 50 -18.19 6.99 -15.38
CA SER A 50 -17.32 5.91 -14.93
C SER A 50 -16.10 6.46 -14.20
N TRP A 51 -15.63 5.78 -13.15
CA TRP A 51 -14.36 6.11 -12.52
C TRP A 51 -13.17 5.97 -13.49
N GLN A 52 -13.33 5.24 -14.60
CA GLN A 52 -12.33 5.12 -15.67
C GLN A 52 -12.32 6.33 -16.62
N ASP A 53 -13.29 7.24 -16.53
CA ASP A 53 -13.30 8.46 -17.32
C ASP A 53 -12.22 9.44 -16.79
N PRO A 54 -11.20 9.83 -17.60
CA PRO A 54 -10.09 10.65 -17.11
C PRO A 54 -10.55 11.99 -16.53
N LEU A 55 -11.53 12.64 -17.15
CA LEU A 55 -12.09 13.89 -16.65
C LEU A 55 -12.83 13.70 -15.33
N TRP A 56 -13.58 12.59 -15.18
CA TRP A 56 -14.26 12.30 -13.93
C TRP A 56 -13.27 11.97 -12.81
N LEU A 57 -12.25 11.19 -13.10
CA LEU A 57 -11.19 10.86 -12.15
C LEU A 57 -10.50 12.10 -11.56
N ILE A 58 -10.33 13.17 -12.39
CA ILE A 58 -9.70 14.42 -11.97
C ILE A 58 -10.67 15.35 -11.24
N PHE A 59 -11.90 15.48 -11.73
CA PHE A 59 -12.80 16.55 -11.31
C PHE A 59 -13.96 16.12 -10.40
N TRP A 60 -14.16 14.83 -10.13
CA TRP A 60 -15.33 14.34 -9.38
C TRP A 60 -15.57 15.06 -8.03
N ARG A 61 -14.51 15.47 -7.35
CA ARG A 61 -14.62 16.18 -6.06
C ARG A 61 -15.32 17.52 -6.18
N ARG A 62 -15.23 18.20 -7.32
CA ARG A 62 -15.95 19.45 -7.58
C ARG A 62 -17.46 19.23 -7.72
N PHE A 63 -17.88 17.99 -8.01
CA PHE A 63 -19.28 17.61 -8.14
C PHE A 63 -19.83 16.93 -6.88
N ALA A 64 -19.09 16.91 -5.78
CA ALA A 64 -19.50 16.26 -4.52
C ALA A 64 -20.84 16.81 -3.96
N TRP A 65 -21.18 18.06 -4.27
CA TRP A 65 -22.46 18.68 -3.90
C TRP A 65 -23.69 17.96 -4.50
N ILE A 66 -23.55 17.25 -5.61
CA ILE A 66 -24.61 16.44 -6.26
C ILE A 66 -25.17 15.40 -5.27
N ARG A 67 -24.36 14.90 -4.34
CA ARG A 67 -24.81 13.95 -3.30
C ARG A 67 -26.00 14.48 -2.50
N ASN A 68 -26.11 15.79 -2.34
CA ASN A 68 -27.17 16.42 -1.57
C ASN A 68 -28.48 16.58 -2.36
N LEU A 69 -28.49 16.21 -3.64
CA LEU A 69 -29.70 16.22 -4.46
C LEU A 69 -30.51 14.93 -4.24
N PRO A 70 -31.86 14.96 -4.39
CA PRO A 70 -32.73 13.81 -4.18
C PRO A 70 -32.36 12.57 -5.00
N PHE A 71 -31.72 12.77 -6.17
CA PHE A 71 -31.26 11.71 -7.08
C PHE A 71 -29.74 11.55 -7.07
N GLY A 72 -29.02 12.14 -6.10
CA GLY A 72 -27.54 12.18 -6.06
C GLY A 72 -26.86 10.92 -5.55
N GLY A 73 -27.58 9.92 -5.05
CA GLY A 73 -27.03 8.72 -4.41
C GLY A 73 -26.13 7.87 -5.32
N TRP A 74 -26.23 8.00 -6.65
CA TRP A 74 -25.32 7.32 -7.58
C TRP A 74 -23.88 7.79 -7.47
N LEU A 75 -23.67 9.02 -6.98
CA LEU A 75 -22.33 9.60 -6.83
C LEU A 75 -21.44 8.74 -5.94
N ASP A 76 -22.02 8.11 -4.91
CA ASP A 76 -21.28 7.26 -3.97
C ASP A 76 -20.67 6.03 -4.65
N PHE A 77 -21.14 5.64 -5.83
CA PHE A 77 -20.67 4.51 -6.62
C PHE A 77 -19.86 4.93 -7.86
N SER A 78 -19.60 6.22 -8.06
CA SER A 78 -19.01 6.76 -9.29
C SER A 78 -17.49 6.95 -9.24
N TYR A 79 -16.88 6.91 -8.07
CA TYR A 79 -15.43 7.07 -7.89
C TYR A 79 -14.75 5.73 -7.61
N ILE A 80 -13.44 5.70 -7.82
CA ILE A 80 -12.64 4.48 -7.63
C ILE A 80 -12.70 4.01 -6.17
N SER A 81 -12.86 2.70 -5.98
CA SER A 81 -12.77 2.06 -4.67
C SER A 81 -13.68 2.68 -3.58
N TRP A 82 -14.87 3.10 -3.97
CA TRP A 82 -15.92 3.60 -3.07
C TRP A 82 -16.20 2.64 -1.90
N SER A 83 -15.98 1.33 -2.09
CA SER A 83 -16.15 0.26 -1.10
C SER A 83 -15.32 0.47 0.18
N VAL A 84 -14.18 1.18 0.08
CA VAL A 84 -13.27 1.46 1.21
C VAL A 84 -13.93 2.21 2.36
N SER A 85 -14.82 3.15 2.06
CA SER A 85 -15.56 3.93 3.06
C SER A 85 -16.98 3.43 3.30
N ALA A 86 -17.51 2.61 2.38
CA ALA A 86 -18.88 2.11 2.45
C ALA A 86 -19.00 0.77 3.19
N TYR A 87 -17.91 -0.01 3.27
CA TYR A 87 -17.88 -1.31 3.94
C TYR A 87 -19.00 -2.25 3.45
N TYR A 88 -19.72 -2.92 4.36
CA TYR A 88 -20.85 -3.81 4.06
C TYR A 88 -22.21 -3.09 3.89
N HIS A 89 -22.31 -1.80 4.24
CA HIS A 89 -23.60 -1.08 4.28
C HIS A 89 -24.39 -1.06 2.97
N PRO A 90 -23.77 -0.92 1.77
CA PRO A 90 -24.53 -1.03 0.51
C PRO A 90 -25.16 -2.41 0.33
N HIS A 91 -24.49 -3.48 0.73
CA HIS A 91 -25.00 -4.84 0.62
C HIS A 91 -26.18 -5.12 1.56
N GLN A 92 -26.26 -4.46 2.71
CA GLN A 92 -27.43 -4.55 3.59
C GLN A 92 -28.70 -4.02 2.90
N LYS A 93 -28.55 -3.00 2.04
CA LYS A 93 -29.69 -2.35 1.36
C LYS A 93 -30.00 -2.98 0.00
N LEU A 94 -28.99 -3.41 -0.74
CA LEU A 94 -29.08 -3.80 -2.14
C LEU A 94 -29.01 -5.33 -2.33
N GLY A 95 -28.63 -6.09 -1.28
CA GLY A 95 -28.46 -7.54 -1.29
C GLY A 95 -26.99 -7.95 -1.46
N ASP A 96 -26.71 -9.26 -1.34
CA ASP A 96 -25.37 -9.83 -1.39
C ASP A 96 -24.70 -9.66 -2.75
N ALA A 97 -25.48 -9.44 -3.79
CA ALA A 97 -25.00 -9.00 -5.09
C ALA A 97 -25.86 -7.85 -5.61
N PHE A 98 -25.23 -6.81 -6.12
CA PHE A 98 -25.89 -5.72 -6.85
C PHE A 98 -24.99 -5.24 -7.98
N ALA A 99 -25.57 -4.64 -9.02
CA ALA A 99 -24.81 -4.18 -10.16
C ALA A 99 -24.78 -2.65 -10.26
N VAL A 100 -23.61 -2.11 -10.58
CA VAL A 100 -23.42 -0.70 -10.94
C VAL A 100 -23.30 -0.63 -12.47
N VAL A 101 -24.27 0.05 -13.07
CA VAL A 101 -24.38 0.23 -14.51
C VAL A 101 -23.67 1.52 -14.90
N ARG A 102 -22.68 1.42 -15.78
CA ARG A 102 -21.87 2.56 -16.26
C ARG A 102 -21.90 2.62 -17.79
N SER A 103 -21.57 3.77 -18.34
CA SER A 103 -21.45 3.92 -19.82
C SER A 103 -20.31 3.09 -20.43
N GLY A 104 -19.32 2.69 -19.62
CA GLY A 104 -18.17 1.88 -20.06
C GLY A 104 -18.37 0.38 -19.92
N HIS A 105 -19.01 -0.08 -18.85
CA HIS A 105 -19.22 -1.48 -18.50
C HIS A 105 -20.25 -1.65 -17.39
N ASN A 106 -20.76 -2.87 -17.23
CA ASN A 106 -21.51 -3.30 -16.07
C ASN A 106 -20.56 -3.93 -15.04
N GLU A 107 -20.78 -3.66 -13.76
CA GLU A 107 -19.97 -4.20 -12.67
C GLU A 107 -20.85 -4.77 -11.55
N LEU A 108 -20.75 -6.07 -11.32
CA LEU A 108 -21.46 -6.82 -10.28
C LEU A 108 -20.58 -6.88 -9.02
N TYR A 109 -21.00 -6.23 -7.95
CA TYR A 109 -20.36 -6.32 -6.64
C TYR A 109 -20.94 -7.49 -5.85
N VAL A 110 -20.06 -8.28 -5.21
CA VAL A 110 -20.43 -9.52 -4.51
C VAL A 110 -19.89 -9.50 -3.08
N ASN A 111 -20.79 -9.80 -2.10
CA ASN A 111 -20.50 -9.89 -0.65
C ASN A 111 -20.89 -11.28 -0.09
N ASP A 112 -20.82 -12.31 -0.87
CA ASP A 112 -21.01 -13.69 -0.41
C ASP A 112 -19.65 -14.39 -0.33
N PRO A 113 -19.22 -14.88 0.85
CA PRO A 113 -17.91 -15.52 1.03
C PRO A 113 -17.66 -16.69 0.08
N THR A 114 -18.67 -17.51 -0.18
CA THR A 114 -18.57 -18.70 -1.05
C THR A 114 -18.40 -18.29 -2.51
N ALA A 115 -19.22 -17.34 -2.98
CA ALA A 115 -19.12 -16.80 -4.33
C ALA A 115 -17.78 -16.10 -4.55
N VAL A 116 -17.31 -15.30 -3.58
CA VAL A 116 -16.01 -14.65 -3.64
C VAL A 116 -14.87 -15.66 -3.70
N GLN A 117 -14.94 -16.72 -2.89
CA GLN A 117 -13.97 -17.82 -2.92
C GLN A 117 -13.98 -18.54 -4.28
N GLU A 118 -15.16 -18.76 -4.87
CA GLU A 118 -15.28 -19.35 -6.22
C GLU A 118 -14.64 -18.48 -7.28
N ILE A 119 -14.94 -17.17 -7.31
CA ILE A 119 -14.38 -16.21 -8.27
C ILE A 119 -12.84 -16.24 -8.20
N MET A 120 -12.27 -16.21 -6.98
CA MET A 120 -10.83 -16.20 -6.78
C MET A 120 -10.15 -17.52 -7.15
N SER A 121 -10.84 -18.65 -6.90
CA SER A 121 -10.30 -20.00 -7.13
C SER A 121 -10.35 -20.39 -8.62
N ARG A 122 -11.39 -20.01 -9.36
CA ARG A 122 -11.58 -20.32 -10.79
C ARG A 122 -10.88 -19.29 -11.69
N TRP A 123 -9.62 -18.95 -11.39
CA TRP A 123 -8.83 -17.91 -12.03
C TRP A 123 -8.62 -18.06 -13.54
N LYS A 124 -8.80 -19.26 -14.12
CA LYS A 124 -8.76 -19.50 -15.57
C LYS A 124 -10.02 -19.00 -16.28
N ILE A 125 -11.14 -18.94 -15.55
CA ILE A 125 -12.43 -18.47 -16.04
C ILE A 125 -12.63 -17.01 -15.68
N TRP A 126 -12.43 -16.66 -14.42
CA TRP A 126 -12.51 -15.31 -13.91
C TRP A 126 -11.15 -14.62 -14.05
N ILE A 127 -10.91 -14.06 -15.24
CA ILE A 127 -9.65 -13.39 -15.59
C ILE A 127 -9.65 -11.92 -15.18
N LYS A 128 -8.49 -11.35 -15.02
CA LYS A 128 -8.31 -9.90 -14.81
C LYS A 128 -8.56 -9.14 -16.09
N PRO A 129 -9.40 -8.07 -16.09
CA PRO A 129 -9.63 -7.24 -17.27
C PRO A 129 -8.31 -6.54 -17.69
N PRO A 130 -7.75 -6.83 -18.88
CA PRO A 130 -6.47 -6.25 -19.29
C PRO A 130 -6.47 -4.72 -19.29
N GLU A 131 -7.58 -4.11 -19.71
CA GLU A 131 -7.76 -2.65 -19.79
C GLU A 131 -7.72 -1.96 -18.43
N GLN A 132 -8.17 -2.63 -17.36
CA GLN A 132 -8.12 -2.09 -16.00
C GLN A 132 -6.72 -2.23 -15.38
N TYR A 133 -6.01 -3.29 -15.75
CA TYR A 133 -4.70 -3.61 -15.18
C TYR A 133 -3.52 -3.03 -15.99
N ASP A 134 -3.77 -2.33 -17.12
CA ASP A 134 -2.72 -1.69 -17.94
C ASP A 134 -1.92 -0.61 -17.20
N ILE A 135 -2.51 0.01 -16.20
CA ILE A 135 -1.82 0.97 -15.33
C ILE A 135 -0.59 0.36 -14.63
N PHE A 136 -0.56 -0.96 -14.45
CA PHE A 136 0.58 -1.67 -13.86
C PHE A 136 1.66 -2.06 -14.89
N ASN A 137 1.42 -1.81 -16.19
CA ASN A 137 2.36 -2.13 -17.29
C ASN A 137 3.32 -0.99 -17.63
N LEU A 138 3.65 -0.12 -16.67
CA LEU A 138 4.52 1.04 -16.91
C LEU A 138 5.92 0.65 -17.45
N PHE A 139 6.41 -0.52 -17.06
CA PHE A 139 7.72 -1.04 -17.45
C PHE A 139 7.66 -2.37 -18.21
N GLY A 140 6.47 -2.87 -18.46
CA GLY A 140 6.21 -4.12 -19.19
C GLY A 140 5.16 -5.01 -18.52
N PRO A 141 4.74 -6.08 -19.22
CA PRO A 141 3.82 -7.08 -18.69
C PRO A 141 4.37 -7.71 -17.40
N ASN A 142 3.50 -8.05 -16.45
CA ASN A 142 3.92 -8.54 -15.16
C ASN A 142 2.90 -9.48 -14.50
N VAL A 143 3.26 -10.09 -13.38
CA VAL A 143 2.46 -11.10 -12.67
C VAL A 143 1.08 -10.60 -12.22
N VAL A 144 0.87 -9.28 -12.11
CA VAL A 144 -0.43 -8.69 -11.73
C VAL A 144 -1.34 -8.52 -12.95
N SER A 145 -0.80 -8.08 -14.10
CA SER A 145 -1.57 -7.63 -15.26
C SER A 145 -1.95 -8.74 -16.25
N ILE A 146 -1.17 -9.82 -16.30
CA ILE A 146 -1.36 -10.88 -17.30
C ILE A 146 -2.25 -12.04 -16.80
N ASN A 147 -2.75 -12.84 -17.76
CA ASN A 147 -3.64 -13.97 -17.51
C ASN A 147 -3.10 -15.28 -18.10
N GLY A 148 -3.81 -16.38 -17.87
CA GLY A 148 -3.56 -17.67 -18.51
C GLY A 148 -2.18 -18.28 -18.20
N GLU A 149 -1.58 -18.93 -19.20
CA GLU A 149 -0.29 -19.60 -19.08
C GLU A 149 0.87 -18.61 -18.88
N ASP A 150 0.77 -17.43 -19.48
CA ASP A 150 1.76 -16.36 -19.27
C ASP A 150 1.83 -15.94 -17.81
N TRP A 151 0.67 -15.86 -17.13
CA TRP A 151 0.67 -15.61 -15.70
C TRP A 151 1.41 -16.69 -14.90
N GLN A 152 1.26 -17.97 -15.26
CA GLN A 152 1.95 -19.07 -14.56
C GLN A 152 3.46 -18.93 -14.71
N ARG A 153 3.94 -18.55 -15.90
CA ARG A 153 5.34 -18.29 -16.20
C ARG A 153 5.90 -17.17 -15.31
N HIS A 154 5.22 -16.03 -15.26
CA HIS A 154 5.61 -14.91 -14.39
C HIS A 154 5.56 -15.30 -12.90
N ARG A 155 4.50 -16.03 -12.48
CA ARG A 155 4.34 -16.46 -11.08
C ARG A 155 5.48 -17.35 -10.62
N LYS A 156 5.94 -18.29 -11.46
CA LYS A 156 7.08 -19.19 -11.15
C LYS A 156 8.35 -18.39 -10.87
N ILE A 157 8.66 -17.41 -11.73
CA ILE A 157 9.86 -16.57 -11.58
C ILE A 157 9.74 -15.62 -10.39
N ALA A 158 8.59 -14.93 -10.26
CA ALA A 158 8.37 -13.98 -9.16
C ALA A 158 8.40 -14.66 -7.78
N ALA A 159 7.97 -15.92 -7.66
CA ALA A 159 8.01 -16.66 -6.40
C ALA A 159 9.43 -16.84 -5.84
N ALA A 160 10.47 -16.81 -6.69
CA ALA A 160 11.85 -16.94 -6.27
C ALA A 160 12.35 -15.80 -5.37
N VAL A 161 11.65 -14.65 -5.36
CA VAL A 161 11.95 -13.50 -4.49
C VAL A 161 11.62 -13.78 -3.03
N PHE A 162 10.59 -14.61 -2.77
CA PHE A 162 10.01 -14.81 -1.45
C PHE A 162 10.62 -16.03 -0.72
N LYS A 163 11.95 -15.98 -0.55
CA LYS A 163 12.74 -17.00 0.17
C LYS A 163 13.00 -16.56 1.61
N GLU A 164 13.24 -17.52 2.50
CA GLU A 164 13.55 -17.24 3.91
C GLU A 164 14.79 -16.34 4.09
N SER A 165 15.81 -16.48 3.23
CA SER A 165 16.97 -15.57 3.24
C SER A 165 16.58 -14.11 3.07
N ASN A 166 15.61 -13.83 2.20
CA ASN A 166 15.11 -12.46 1.99
C ASN A 166 14.23 -12.01 3.15
N HIS A 167 13.46 -12.91 3.77
CA HIS A 167 12.68 -12.59 4.97
C HIS A 167 13.57 -12.20 6.15
N ARG A 168 14.76 -12.82 6.32
CA ARG A 168 15.76 -12.41 7.33
C ARG A 168 16.28 -11.00 7.08
N LEU A 169 16.54 -10.65 5.81
CA LEU A 169 16.94 -9.29 5.44
C LEU A 169 15.82 -8.27 5.73
N VAL A 170 14.57 -8.61 5.39
CA VAL A 170 13.39 -7.78 5.71
C VAL A 170 13.30 -7.53 7.20
N TRP A 171 13.41 -8.58 8.02
CA TRP A 171 13.37 -8.47 9.48
C TRP A 171 14.43 -7.51 10.02
N THR A 172 15.68 -7.73 9.63
CA THR A 172 16.81 -6.93 10.12
C THR A 172 16.67 -5.46 9.72
N GLU A 173 16.34 -5.20 8.44
CA GLU A 173 16.21 -3.84 7.96
C GLU A 173 14.96 -3.15 8.49
N ALA A 174 13.82 -3.84 8.61
CA ALA A 174 12.60 -3.27 9.17
C ALA A 174 12.74 -2.90 10.65
N MET A 175 13.44 -3.73 11.44
CA MET A 175 13.79 -3.41 12.83
C MET A 175 14.67 -2.15 12.91
N ARG A 176 15.69 -2.05 12.04
CA ARG A 176 16.59 -0.88 11.98
C ARG A 176 15.82 0.39 11.60
N GLN A 177 15.03 0.32 10.53
CA GLN A 177 14.24 1.45 10.04
C GLN A 177 13.18 1.90 11.06
N SER A 178 12.53 0.95 11.74
CA SER A 178 11.55 1.27 12.78
C SER A 178 12.21 2.03 13.95
N GLY A 179 13.37 1.60 14.40
CA GLY A 179 14.10 2.30 15.45
C GLY A 179 14.44 3.74 15.07
N GLN A 180 15.05 3.95 13.89
CA GLN A 180 15.38 5.28 13.38
C GLN A 180 14.14 6.16 13.10
N MET A 181 13.06 5.56 12.62
CA MET A 181 11.77 6.25 12.44
C MET A 181 11.24 6.81 13.76
N CYS A 182 11.24 5.99 14.80
CA CYS A 182 10.76 6.40 16.12
C CYS A 182 11.65 7.50 16.75
N GLU A 183 12.96 7.41 16.61
CA GLU A 183 13.91 8.45 17.06
C GLU A 183 13.65 9.78 16.35
N GLU A 184 13.43 9.76 15.04
CA GLU A 184 13.12 10.97 14.28
C GLU A 184 11.72 11.52 14.59
N MET A 185 10.71 10.67 14.79
CA MET A 185 9.38 11.05 15.24
C MET A 185 9.46 11.75 16.61
N LYS A 186 10.20 11.19 17.56
CA LYS A 186 10.42 11.77 18.90
C LYS A 186 11.13 13.11 18.82
N ARG A 187 12.20 13.19 18.04
CA ARG A 187 12.96 14.44 17.83
C ARG A 187 12.06 15.57 17.27
N ARG A 188 11.21 15.26 16.30
CA ARG A 188 10.27 16.25 15.73
C ARG A 188 9.18 16.64 16.72
N GLN A 189 8.66 15.71 17.49
CA GLN A 189 7.69 15.98 18.54
C GLN A 189 8.26 16.93 19.58
N ASP A 190 9.48 16.69 20.06
CA ASP A 190 10.15 17.49 21.09
C ASP A 190 10.47 18.91 20.60
N THR A 191 10.83 19.06 19.31
CA THR A 191 11.12 20.38 18.71
C THR A 191 9.86 21.21 18.44
N THR A 192 8.72 20.58 18.20
CA THR A 192 7.47 21.28 17.83
C THR A 192 6.51 21.48 18.99
N ASN A 193 6.70 20.79 20.12
CA ASN A 193 5.74 20.70 21.23
C ASN A 193 4.29 20.32 20.81
N GLY A 194 4.11 19.82 19.58
CA GLY A 194 2.82 19.71 18.91
C GLY A 194 2.21 18.31 18.79
N GLY A 195 2.99 17.26 19.04
CA GLY A 195 2.61 15.90 18.67
C GLY A 195 2.73 15.65 17.15
N LEU A 196 2.47 14.42 16.74
CA LEU A 196 2.57 13.97 15.36
C LEU A 196 1.17 13.90 14.74
N THR A 197 0.93 14.59 13.64
CA THR A 197 -0.31 14.43 12.87
C THR A 197 -0.38 13.05 12.22
N LEU A 198 -1.57 12.59 11.85
CA LEU A 198 -1.71 11.33 11.10
C LEU A 198 -0.97 11.39 9.75
N LYS A 199 -0.81 12.60 9.17
CA LYS A 199 0.00 12.79 7.96
C LYS A 199 1.48 12.53 8.18
N ASN A 200 2.01 12.89 9.34
CA ASN A 200 3.39 12.56 9.69
C ASN A 200 3.55 11.03 9.79
N VAL A 201 2.65 10.36 10.49
CA VAL A 201 2.66 8.89 10.62
C VAL A 201 2.64 8.21 9.25
N GLU A 202 1.68 8.60 8.39
CA GLU A 202 1.57 8.09 7.02
C GLU A 202 2.87 8.25 6.22
N THR A 203 3.49 9.43 6.31
CA THR A 203 4.72 9.73 5.58
C THR A 203 5.92 8.93 6.12
N ASP A 204 6.03 8.82 7.44
CA ASP A 204 7.16 8.15 8.09
C ASP A 204 7.14 6.64 7.88
N VAL A 205 5.96 6.03 8.02
CA VAL A 205 5.79 4.60 7.77
C VAL A 205 6.05 4.27 6.30
N ALA A 206 5.57 5.13 5.38
CA ALA A 206 5.83 4.97 3.97
C ALA A 206 7.34 5.08 3.65
N LEU A 207 8.06 5.99 4.29
CA LEU A 207 9.51 6.13 4.14
C LEU A 207 10.24 4.89 4.68
N ALA A 208 9.87 4.39 5.86
CA ALA A 208 10.46 3.19 6.43
C ALA A 208 10.29 1.97 5.51
N ALA A 209 9.06 1.72 5.02
CA ALA A 209 8.79 0.62 4.09
C ALA A 209 9.56 0.75 2.77
N LEU A 210 9.70 1.98 2.25
CA LEU A 210 10.47 2.24 1.05
C LEU A 210 11.97 1.95 1.24
N HIS A 211 12.53 2.28 2.40
CA HIS A 211 13.92 1.98 2.73
C HIS A 211 14.14 0.48 2.92
N VAL A 212 13.22 -0.23 3.58
CA VAL A 212 13.25 -1.71 3.68
C VAL A 212 13.26 -2.32 2.28
N LEU A 213 12.36 -1.87 1.43
CA LEU A 213 12.27 -2.37 0.05
C LEU A 213 13.54 -2.06 -0.76
N SER A 214 14.13 -0.87 -0.61
CA SER A 214 15.37 -0.48 -1.28
C SER A 214 16.54 -1.37 -0.85
N ALA A 215 16.64 -1.67 0.44
CA ALA A 215 17.67 -2.56 0.98
C ALA A 215 17.52 -3.99 0.48
N VAL A 216 16.29 -4.54 0.51
CA VAL A 216 16.01 -5.90 0.06
C VAL A 216 15.94 -6.00 -1.47
N GLY A 217 15.47 -4.92 -2.13
CA GLY A 217 15.29 -4.86 -3.59
C GLY A 217 16.56 -4.71 -4.38
N LEU A 218 17.43 -3.80 -3.96
CA LEU A 218 18.66 -3.40 -4.65
C LEU A 218 19.93 -3.52 -3.80
N GLY A 219 19.82 -3.98 -2.56
CA GLY A 219 20.93 -4.01 -1.62
C GLY A 219 21.38 -2.62 -1.13
N GLN A 220 20.52 -1.59 -1.29
CA GLN A 220 20.80 -0.20 -0.88
C GLN A 220 20.07 0.14 0.40
N SER A 221 20.79 0.13 1.53
CA SER A 221 20.26 0.54 2.83
C SER A 221 20.49 2.03 3.05
N TYR A 222 19.48 2.72 3.53
CA TYR A 222 19.49 4.17 3.76
C TYR A 222 19.23 4.50 5.23
N ASP A 223 19.77 5.64 5.69
CA ASP A 223 19.43 6.17 7.01
C ASP A 223 18.10 6.94 6.95
N PHE A 224 17.23 6.69 7.92
CA PHE A 224 15.90 7.28 7.95
C PHE A 224 15.93 8.81 7.95
N ALA A 225 16.83 9.42 8.71
CA ALA A 225 16.97 10.88 8.81
C ALA A 225 17.31 11.58 7.48
N GLY A 226 17.91 10.87 6.53
CA GLY A 226 18.19 11.36 5.17
C GLY A 226 16.92 11.53 4.31
N GLY A 227 15.80 10.96 4.71
CA GLY A 227 14.55 11.00 3.97
C GLY A 227 14.68 10.36 2.59
N LEU A 228 14.07 10.96 1.58
CA LEU A 228 14.18 10.51 0.18
C LEU A 228 15.42 11.08 -0.53
N LYS A 229 16.00 12.16 -0.01
CA LYS A 229 17.16 12.84 -0.62
C LYS A 229 18.46 12.20 -0.15
N HIS A 230 18.78 11.08 -0.75
CA HIS A 230 20.07 10.44 -0.53
C HIS A 230 21.10 10.95 -1.54
N ILE A 231 22.39 10.82 -1.19
CA ILE A 231 23.49 11.12 -2.10
C ILE A 231 23.29 10.26 -3.36
N VAL A 232 23.03 10.94 -4.47
CA VAL A 232 22.87 10.30 -5.77
C VAL A 232 24.25 9.84 -6.23
N GLN A 233 24.40 8.55 -6.47
CA GLN A 233 25.66 7.99 -6.94
C GLN A 233 25.70 7.96 -8.47
N GLY A 234 26.86 8.24 -9.04
CA GLY A 234 27.07 8.15 -10.49
C GLY A 234 26.42 9.28 -11.29
N GLN A 235 25.80 8.95 -12.41
CA GLN A 235 25.18 9.91 -13.35
C GLN A 235 23.69 10.14 -13.11
N HIS A 236 23.10 9.57 -12.06
CA HIS A 236 21.70 9.73 -11.72
C HIS A 236 21.37 11.15 -11.25
N ARG A 237 20.14 11.61 -11.53
CA ARG A 237 19.63 12.94 -11.13
C ARG A 237 18.76 12.88 -9.88
N VAL A 238 18.12 11.75 -9.64
CA VAL A 238 17.30 11.47 -8.45
C VAL A 238 17.63 10.10 -7.91
N SER A 239 17.42 9.90 -6.61
CA SER A 239 17.67 8.60 -5.97
C SER A 239 16.64 7.55 -6.43
N TYR A 240 16.99 6.27 -6.27
CA TYR A 240 16.04 5.18 -6.51
C TYR A 240 14.75 5.34 -5.68
N ALA A 241 14.88 5.62 -4.39
CA ALA A 241 13.75 5.81 -3.50
C ALA A 241 12.88 7.01 -3.90
N GLU A 242 13.50 8.12 -4.34
CA GLU A 242 12.78 9.29 -4.83
C GLU A 242 12.03 9.01 -6.13
N SER A 243 12.66 8.36 -7.11
CA SER A 243 12.03 8.01 -8.38
C SER A 243 10.85 7.04 -8.18
N LEU A 244 11.01 6.04 -7.33
CA LEU A 244 9.97 5.06 -7.01
C LEU A 244 8.79 5.71 -6.29
N SER A 245 9.07 6.53 -5.26
CA SER A 245 8.04 7.30 -4.53
C SER A 245 7.26 8.24 -5.46
N PHE A 246 7.96 8.93 -6.39
CA PHE A 246 7.30 9.80 -7.37
C PHE A 246 6.34 9.01 -8.26
N ILE A 247 6.80 7.89 -8.85
CA ILE A 247 5.99 7.06 -9.73
C ILE A 247 4.73 6.56 -9.02
N PHE A 248 4.86 6.07 -7.78
CA PHE A 248 3.71 5.52 -7.04
C PHE A 248 2.70 6.59 -6.65
N ARG A 249 3.17 7.73 -6.15
CA ARG A 249 2.27 8.84 -5.76
C ARG A 249 1.55 9.48 -6.94
N ASN A 250 2.12 9.37 -8.13
CA ASN A 250 1.60 9.98 -9.35
C ASN A 250 1.23 8.95 -10.43
N ILE A 251 0.89 7.72 -10.05
CA ILE A 251 0.75 6.59 -10.97
C ILE A 251 -0.23 6.88 -12.14
N PHE A 252 -1.34 7.56 -11.87
CA PHE A 252 -2.30 7.97 -12.90
C PHE A 252 -1.70 9.00 -13.86
N LEU A 253 -1.00 10.01 -13.35
CA LEU A 253 -0.31 11.00 -14.15
C LEU A 253 0.78 10.34 -15.01
N VAL A 254 1.56 9.46 -14.42
CA VAL A 254 2.61 8.68 -15.09
C VAL A 254 2.00 7.82 -16.18
N TRP A 255 0.91 7.11 -15.90
CA TRP A 255 0.22 6.26 -16.87
C TRP A 255 -0.32 7.05 -18.07
N ILE A 256 -0.92 8.22 -17.85
CA ILE A 256 -1.48 9.07 -18.92
C ILE A 256 -0.35 9.64 -19.80
N PHE A 257 0.72 10.15 -19.19
CA PHE A 257 1.74 10.91 -19.91
C PHE A 257 3.00 10.11 -20.29
N ARG A 258 3.07 8.80 -19.97
CA ARG A 258 4.24 7.94 -20.28
C ARG A 258 4.65 7.90 -21.74
N HIS A 259 3.72 8.13 -22.67
CA HIS A 259 3.96 8.04 -24.12
C HIS A 259 4.05 9.39 -24.82
N VAL A 260 3.95 10.50 -24.10
CA VAL A 260 4.07 11.84 -24.70
C VAL A 260 5.52 12.08 -25.12
N LYS A 261 5.75 12.22 -26.44
CA LYS A 261 7.08 12.41 -27.04
C LYS A 261 7.22 13.82 -27.61
N LEU A 262 7.07 14.84 -26.76
CA LEU A 262 7.32 16.23 -27.14
C LEU A 262 8.68 16.69 -26.57
N PRO A 263 9.36 17.66 -27.22
CA PRO A 263 10.56 18.27 -26.66
C PRO A 263 10.32 18.82 -25.26
N SER A 264 11.26 18.62 -24.35
CA SER A 264 11.11 18.95 -22.92
C SER A 264 10.73 20.41 -22.66
N PHE A 265 11.23 21.34 -23.50
CA PHE A 265 10.91 22.77 -23.37
C PHE A 265 9.44 23.13 -23.66
N LEU A 266 8.70 22.24 -24.33
CA LEU A 266 7.25 22.40 -24.59
C LEU A 266 6.38 21.74 -23.51
N LEU A 267 6.99 20.98 -22.60
CA LEU A 267 6.25 20.23 -21.58
C LEU A 267 6.24 20.97 -20.24
N PRO A 268 5.10 21.00 -19.54
CA PRO A 268 5.05 21.43 -18.14
C PRO A 268 6.03 20.63 -17.28
N GLN A 269 6.55 21.25 -16.21
CA GLN A 269 7.53 20.63 -15.30
C GLN A 269 7.02 19.30 -14.72
N SER A 270 5.72 19.18 -14.46
CA SER A 270 5.10 17.95 -13.97
C SER A 270 5.30 16.77 -14.92
N ILE A 271 5.18 17.01 -16.23
CA ILE A 271 5.37 15.95 -17.26
C ILE A 271 6.86 15.67 -17.47
N GLN A 272 7.72 16.69 -17.41
CA GLN A 272 9.17 16.49 -17.42
C GLN A 272 9.62 15.59 -16.26
N ASN A 273 9.04 15.80 -15.05
CA ASN A 273 9.31 14.97 -13.89
C ASN A 273 8.82 13.51 -14.10
N VAL A 274 7.70 13.29 -14.79
CA VAL A 274 7.24 11.94 -15.17
C VAL A 274 8.33 11.22 -15.99
N HIS A 275 8.82 11.86 -17.05
CA HIS A 275 9.83 11.26 -17.91
C HIS A 275 11.16 11.04 -17.20
N LEU A 276 11.58 12.00 -16.37
CA LEU A 276 12.79 11.89 -15.57
C LEU A 276 12.72 10.65 -14.65
N ASN A 277 11.65 10.54 -13.85
CA ASN A 277 11.56 9.46 -12.86
C ASN A 277 11.38 8.08 -13.51
N LEU A 278 10.65 7.98 -14.65
CA LEU A 278 10.57 6.74 -15.42
C LEU A 278 11.91 6.31 -15.99
N HIS A 279 12.71 7.28 -16.50
CA HIS A 279 14.06 7.01 -17.01
C HIS A 279 14.99 6.54 -15.91
N GLU A 280 15.09 7.30 -14.81
CA GLU A 280 15.96 6.99 -13.68
C GLU A 280 15.65 5.61 -13.07
N PHE A 281 14.37 5.31 -12.84
CA PHE A 281 13.98 3.99 -12.31
C PHE A 281 14.41 2.86 -13.24
N ARG A 282 14.26 3.02 -14.56
CA ARG A 282 14.70 2.03 -15.55
C ARG A 282 16.21 1.83 -15.52
N GLU A 283 16.98 2.92 -15.41
CA GLU A 283 18.44 2.85 -15.33
C GLU A 283 18.92 2.13 -14.06
N TYR A 284 18.32 2.41 -12.92
CA TYR A 284 18.60 1.69 -11.66
C TYR A 284 18.40 0.17 -11.80
N ILE A 285 17.31 -0.26 -12.46
CA ILE A 285 17.06 -1.69 -12.71
C ILE A 285 18.15 -2.25 -13.64
N ARG A 286 18.45 -1.54 -14.73
CA ARG A 286 19.43 -1.97 -15.74
C ARG A 286 20.82 -2.15 -15.13
N GLU A 287 21.26 -1.19 -14.34
CA GLU A 287 22.54 -1.27 -13.63
C GLU A 287 22.58 -2.41 -12.61
N SER A 288 21.46 -2.65 -11.91
CA SER A 288 21.38 -3.75 -10.95
C SER A 288 21.48 -5.12 -11.62
N ILE A 289 20.85 -5.29 -12.79
CA ILE A 289 20.97 -6.50 -13.60
C ILE A 289 22.40 -6.65 -14.13
N ALA A 290 23.01 -5.55 -14.60
CA ALA A 290 24.40 -5.55 -15.10
C ALA A 290 25.41 -5.92 -14.00
N ARG A 291 25.24 -5.37 -12.79
CA ARG A 291 26.05 -5.74 -11.60
C ARG A 291 25.94 -7.22 -11.27
N PHE A 292 24.72 -7.77 -11.30
CA PHE A 292 24.50 -9.19 -11.07
C PHE A 292 25.26 -10.05 -12.10
N ASN A 293 25.22 -9.68 -13.39
CA ASN A 293 25.89 -10.43 -14.45
C ASN A 293 27.44 -10.36 -14.35
N ALA A 294 27.97 -9.29 -13.75
CA ALA A 294 29.41 -9.08 -13.57
C ALA A 294 29.99 -9.74 -12.31
N GLN A 295 29.17 -10.05 -11.30
CA GLN A 295 29.60 -10.57 -10.01
C GLN A 295 28.93 -11.92 -9.70
N SER A 296 29.71 -13.01 -9.65
CA SER A 296 29.18 -14.34 -9.33
C SER A 296 28.64 -14.47 -7.89
N ASP A 297 29.11 -13.60 -6.94
CA ASP A 297 28.75 -13.59 -5.52
C ASP A 297 27.81 -12.44 -5.14
N ALA A 298 26.94 -11.99 -6.05
CA ALA A 298 25.97 -10.94 -5.74
C ALA A 298 25.12 -11.29 -4.51
N LYS A 299 25.03 -10.32 -3.57
CA LYS A 299 24.18 -10.43 -2.36
C LYS A 299 22.77 -10.88 -2.73
N ALA A 300 22.12 -11.62 -1.84
CA ALA A 300 20.71 -11.99 -2.00
C ALA A 300 19.84 -10.72 -1.91
N ASP A 301 19.29 -10.32 -3.06
CA ASP A 301 18.31 -9.24 -3.18
C ASP A 301 17.20 -9.66 -4.16
N ILE A 302 16.16 -8.82 -4.32
CA ILE A 302 15.02 -9.11 -5.20
C ILE A 302 15.47 -9.22 -6.67
N VAL A 303 16.30 -8.28 -7.16
CA VAL A 303 16.80 -8.29 -8.54
C VAL A 303 17.60 -9.56 -8.80
N SER A 304 18.58 -9.84 -7.96
CA SER A 304 19.43 -11.04 -8.07
C SER A 304 18.59 -12.32 -8.05
N SER A 305 17.56 -12.40 -7.21
CA SER A 305 16.66 -13.55 -7.11
C SER A 305 15.85 -13.75 -8.37
N LEU A 306 15.29 -12.66 -8.95
CA LEU A 306 14.54 -12.71 -10.21
C LEU A 306 15.43 -13.10 -11.38
N VAL A 307 16.60 -12.47 -11.52
CA VAL A 307 17.53 -12.75 -12.64
C VAL A 307 18.04 -14.18 -12.57
N ARG A 308 18.45 -14.65 -11.39
CA ARG A 308 18.89 -16.07 -11.19
C ARG A 308 17.81 -17.06 -11.58
N ALA A 309 16.56 -16.83 -11.15
CA ALA A 309 15.43 -17.70 -11.49
C ALA A 309 15.15 -17.68 -13.01
N ASN A 310 15.25 -16.51 -13.64
CA ASN A 310 15.06 -16.37 -15.07
C ASN A 310 16.16 -17.06 -15.88
N GLU A 311 17.43 -16.88 -15.52
CA GLU A 311 18.56 -17.53 -16.17
C GLU A 311 18.52 -19.07 -15.98
N ALA A 312 18.10 -19.56 -14.81
CA ALA A 312 17.87 -20.99 -14.60
C ALA A 312 16.80 -21.54 -15.56
N ALA A 313 15.67 -20.81 -15.68
CA ALA A 313 14.59 -21.18 -16.59
C ALA A 313 15.01 -21.13 -18.09
N LYS A 314 15.88 -20.20 -18.49
CA LYS A 314 16.48 -20.16 -19.85
C LYS A 314 17.33 -21.42 -20.10
N ARG A 315 18.16 -21.82 -19.14
CA ARG A 315 18.97 -23.06 -19.23
C ARG A 315 18.11 -24.31 -19.32
N GLU A 316 17.02 -24.42 -18.52
CA GLU A 316 16.05 -25.51 -18.62
C GLU A 316 15.49 -25.65 -20.05
N LYS A 317 15.16 -24.53 -20.71
CA LYS A 317 14.65 -24.53 -22.08
C LYS A 317 15.70 -24.98 -23.10
N VAL A 318 16.94 -24.52 -22.98
CA VAL A 318 18.07 -24.96 -23.85
C VAL A 318 18.33 -26.47 -23.69
N ALA A 319 18.12 -27.02 -22.49
CA ALA A 319 18.23 -28.45 -22.22
C ALA A 319 17.01 -29.28 -22.68
N GLY A 320 16.08 -28.69 -23.47
CA GLY A 320 14.90 -29.38 -24.00
C GLY A 320 13.75 -29.56 -23.01
N GLN A 321 13.84 -28.95 -21.82
CA GLN A 321 12.77 -28.95 -20.83
C GLN A 321 11.80 -27.77 -21.04
N LYS A 322 10.60 -27.81 -20.44
CA LYS A 322 9.68 -26.66 -20.42
C LYS A 322 10.25 -25.52 -19.57
N GLY A 323 11.21 -24.75 -20.10
CA GLY A 323 11.73 -23.54 -19.47
C GLY A 323 10.74 -22.37 -19.63
N PHE A 324 10.25 -21.83 -18.52
CA PHE A 324 9.35 -20.68 -18.48
C PHE A 324 10.14 -19.41 -18.13
N PHE A 325 10.90 -18.85 -19.06
CA PHE A 325 11.67 -17.63 -18.84
C PHE A 325 10.91 -16.37 -19.27
N LEU A 326 11.36 -15.22 -18.81
CA LEU A 326 10.81 -13.88 -19.07
C LEU A 326 11.75 -13.09 -20.00
N SER A 327 11.20 -12.23 -20.84
CA SER A 327 11.94 -11.20 -21.55
C SER A 327 12.46 -10.11 -20.60
N ASP A 328 13.33 -9.24 -21.07
CA ASP A 328 13.85 -8.13 -20.25
C ASP A 328 12.74 -7.15 -19.88
N GLU A 329 11.80 -6.84 -20.77
CA GLU A 329 10.63 -6.01 -20.46
C GLU A 329 9.74 -6.65 -19.39
N GLU A 330 9.50 -7.95 -19.49
CA GLU A 330 8.74 -8.69 -18.48
C GLU A 330 9.47 -8.75 -17.14
N LEU A 331 10.80 -8.82 -17.12
CA LEU A 331 11.59 -8.69 -15.90
C LEU A 331 11.43 -7.30 -15.26
N TYR A 332 11.53 -6.24 -16.06
CA TYR A 332 11.33 -4.86 -15.58
C TYR A 332 9.92 -4.66 -15.04
N GLY A 333 8.91 -5.16 -15.77
CA GLY A 333 7.51 -5.12 -15.34
C GLY A 333 7.29 -5.84 -14.00
N ASN A 334 7.87 -7.04 -13.84
CA ASN A 334 7.77 -7.78 -12.57
C ASN A 334 8.52 -7.09 -11.44
N PHE A 335 9.72 -6.58 -11.70
CA PHE A 335 10.46 -5.82 -10.69
C PHE A 335 9.67 -4.61 -10.22
N PHE A 336 9.10 -3.83 -11.16
CA PHE A 336 8.25 -2.68 -10.82
C PHE A 336 7.07 -3.07 -9.93
N VAL A 337 6.30 -4.08 -10.34
CA VAL A 337 5.07 -4.43 -9.60
C VAL A 337 5.36 -5.08 -8.25
N LEU A 338 6.49 -5.76 -8.10
CA LEU A 338 6.93 -6.29 -6.80
C LEU A 338 7.31 -5.16 -5.84
N ASN A 339 7.94 -4.10 -6.35
CA ASN A 339 8.24 -2.91 -5.56
C ASN A 339 6.96 -2.13 -5.17
N LEU A 340 6.04 -1.95 -6.13
CA LEU A 340 4.74 -1.33 -5.85
C LEU A 340 3.99 -2.08 -4.75
N GLY A 341 3.89 -3.40 -4.87
CA GLY A 341 3.19 -4.25 -3.90
C GLY A 341 3.87 -4.28 -2.52
N GLY A 342 5.20 -4.28 -2.49
CA GLY A 342 5.96 -4.35 -1.23
C GLY A 342 5.95 -3.05 -0.42
N TYR A 343 5.92 -1.90 -1.08
CA TYR A 343 5.99 -0.60 -0.43
C TYR A 343 4.66 -0.14 0.17
N GLU A 344 3.63 0.05 -0.66
CA GLU A 344 2.41 0.75 -0.23
C GLU A 344 1.51 -0.09 0.67
N THR A 345 1.49 -1.41 0.49
CA THR A 345 0.51 -2.24 1.19
C THR A 345 0.85 -2.44 2.66
N THR A 346 2.11 -2.72 2.99
CA THR A 346 2.55 -2.85 4.39
C THR A 346 2.55 -1.48 5.08
N ALA A 347 3.02 -0.44 4.40
CA ALA A 347 2.94 0.93 4.89
C ALA A 347 1.49 1.34 5.21
N GLY A 348 0.53 1.04 4.31
CA GLY A 348 -0.89 1.29 4.53
C GLY A 348 -1.43 0.60 5.78
N ALA A 349 -1.10 -0.68 6.00
CA ALA A 349 -1.51 -1.39 7.20
C ALA A 349 -0.95 -0.74 8.48
N LEU A 350 0.35 -0.41 8.51
CA LEU A 350 1.00 0.25 9.64
C LEU A 350 0.45 1.66 9.88
N THR A 351 0.10 2.39 8.82
CA THR A 351 -0.52 3.72 8.87
C THR A 351 -1.80 3.72 9.72
N PHE A 352 -2.63 2.68 9.60
CA PHE A 352 -3.83 2.54 10.42
C PHE A 352 -3.56 1.89 11.79
N THR A 353 -2.56 1.02 11.89
CA THR A 353 -2.22 0.34 13.16
C THR A 353 -1.68 1.30 14.21
N ILE A 354 -0.72 2.17 13.87
CA ILE A 354 -0.06 3.04 14.85
C ILE A 354 -1.06 3.99 15.55
N PRO A 355 -1.96 4.71 14.84
CA PRO A 355 -2.99 5.50 15.49
C PRO A 355 -4.02 4.66 16.26
N SER A 356 -4.31 3.44 15.81
CA SER A 356 -5.18 2.53 16.56
C SER A 356 -4.57 2.15 17.91
N LEU A 357 -3.25 1.93 17.98
CA LEU A 357 -2.55 1.72 19.26
C LEU A 357 -2.64 2.93 20.20
N ALA A 358 -2.64 4.16 19.66
CA ALA A 358 -2.88 5.36 20.46
C ALA A 358 -4.30 5.40 21.05
N ARG A 359 -5.30 4.87 20.34
CA ARG A 359 -6.70 4.81 20.77
C ARG A 359 -6.97 3.68 21.76
N TYR A 360 -6.39 2.49 21.50
CA TYR A 360 -6.60 1.25 22.24
C TYR A 360 -5.36 0.90 23.06
N GLN A 361 -5.22 1.58 24.22
CA GLN A 361 -4.03 1.46 25.08
C GLN A 361 -3.89 0.08 25.74
N ASP A 362 -5.00 -0.59 26.00
CA ASP A 362 -5.08 -1.97 26.50
C ASP A 362 -4.49 -2.96 25.49
N VAL A 363 -4.82 -2.79 24.22
CA VAL A 363 -4.24 -3.60 23.12
C VAL A 363 -2.73 -3.34 23.01
N GLN A 364 -2.32 -2.08 23.13
CA GLN A 364 -0.90 -1.74 23.10
C GLN A 364 -0.11 -2.40 24.23
N GLU A 365 -0.65 -2.40 25.45
CA GLU A 365 -0.02 -3.05 26.60
C GLU A 365 0.02 -4.57 26.43
N TRP A 366 -1.07 -5.18 25.96
CA TRP A 366 -1.14 -6.60 25.62
C TRP A 366 -0.10 -7.02 24.58
N LEU A 367 0.16 -6.19 23.56
CA LEU A 367 1.23 -6.42 22.57
C LEU A 367 2.62 -6.30 23.20
N ARG A 368 2.80 -5.32 24.07
CA ARG A 368 4.07 -5.11 24.77
C ARG A 368 4.49 -6.31 25.61
N GLU A 369 3.56 -6.89 26.36
CA GLU A 369 3.84 -8.12 27.12
C GLU A 369 4.44 -9.22 26.24
N GLU A 370 3.95 -9.37 25.01
CA GLU A 370 4.53 -10.33 24.04
C GLU A 370 5.92 -9.89 23.58
N VAL A 371 6.06 -8.64 23.14
CA VAL A 371 7.32 -8.09 22.61
C VAL A 371 8.42 -8.17 23.67
N ASP A 372 8.16 -7.71 24.90
CA ASP A 372 9.13 -7.73 26.01
C ASP A 372 9.56 -9.17 26.34
N ARG A 373 8.61 -10.11 26.39
CA ARG A 373 8.88 -11.53 26.64
C ARG A 373 9.74 -12.18 25.56
N VAL A 374 9.53 -11.81 24.29
CA VAL A 374 10.26 -12.40 23.15
C VAL A 374 11.63 -11.75 23.00
N VAL A 375 11.71 -10.41 23.01
CA VAL A 375 12.95 -9.65 22.83
C VAL A 375 13.94 -9.90 23.97
N ALA A 376 13.47 -10.16 25.18
CA ALA A 376 14.33 -10.57 26.30
C ALA A 376 15.09 -11.90 26.05
N LYS A 377 14.63 -12.72 25.09
CA LYS A 377 15.23 -14.02 24.77
C LYS A 377 16.07 -13.97 23.50
N THR A 378 15.56 -13.33 22.45
CA THR A 378 16.18 -13.27 21.14
C THR A 378 15.61 -12.18 20.27
N ASP A 379 16.42 -11.59 19.39
CA ASP A 379 16.01 -10.70 18.30
C ASP A 379 16.22 -11.36 16.92
N ASN A 380 16.67 -12.62 16.91
CA ASN A 380 16.86 -13.39 15.70
C ASN A 380 15.50 -13.71 15.05
N TYR A 381 15.38 -13.47 13.75
CA TYR A 381 14.16 -13.70 12.98
C TYR A 381 13.57 -15.11 13.15
N ASP A 382 14.42 -16.13 12.97
CA ASP A 382 13.96 -17.54 12.94
C ASP A 382 13.39 -18.00 14.30
N GLU A 383 13.85 -17.40 15.39
CA GLU A 383 13.41 -17.69 16.76
C GLU A 383 12.29 -16.77 17.23
N ALA A 384 12.40 -15.46 16.96
CA ALA A 384 11.50 -14.43 17.46
C ALA A 384 10.16 -14.42 16.70
N PHE A 385 10.18 -14.43 15.36
CA PHE A 385 8.98 -14.26 14.54
C PHE A 385 7.87 -15.28 14.84
N PRO A 386 8.15 -16.58 15.04
CA PRO A 386 7.11 -17.57 15.38
C PRO A 386 6.43 -17.35 16.73
N LEU A 387 7.06 -16.59 17.63
CA LEU A 387 6.56 -16.30 18.97
C LEU A 387 5.72 -15.02 19.07
N LEU A 388 5.70 -14.19 18.00
CA LEU A 388 5.04 -12.89 17.93
C LEU A 388 3.63 -13.01 17.35
N VAL A 389 2.82 -13.86 17.97
CA VAL A 389 1.47 -14.21 17.50
C VAL A 389 0.49 -13.05 17.66
N ARG A 390 0.60 -12.27 18.75
CA ARG A 390 -0.26 -11.10 19.03
C ARG A 390 0.04 -9.96 18.05
N CYS A 391 1.32 -9.75 17.71
CA CYS A 391 1.72 -8.80 16.68
C CYS A 391 1.13 -9.17 15.31
N LEU A 392 1.13 -10.45 14.96
CA LEU A 392 0.55 -10.95 13.73
C LEU A 392 -0.99 -10.88 13.73
N ALA A 393 -1.63 -11.15 14.87
CA ALA A 393 -3.07 -10.95 15.09
C ALA A 393 -3.49 -9.50 14.87
N THR A 394 -2.65 -8.56 15.29
CA THR A 394 -2.86 -7.11 15.08
C THR A 394 -2.80 -6.75 13.59
N MET A 395 -1.88 -7.33 12.85
CA MET A 395 -1.87 -7.18 11.39
C MET A 395 -3.17 -7.71 10.76
N TYR A 396 -3.62 -8.89 11.17
CA TYR A 396 -4.83 -9.51 10.63
C TYR A 396 -6.06 -8.65 10.88
N GLU A 397 -6.22 -8.13 12.09
CA GLU A 397 -7.35 -7.26 12.40
C GLU A 397 -7.29 -5.93 11.64
N THR A 398 -6.11 -5.34 11.51
CA THR A 398 -5.94 -4.13 10.71
C THR A 398 -6.27 -4.40 9.25
N LEU A 399 -5.79 -5.49 8.67
CA LEU A 399 -6.08 -5.87 7.28
C LEU A 399 -7.56 -6.22 7.06
N ARG A 400 -8.25 -6.69 8.08
CA ARG A 400 -9.69 -6.95 7.98
C ARG A 400 -10.50 -5.67 7.81
N ILE A 401 -10.21 -4.62 8.59
CA ILE A 401 -10.98 -3.37 8.57
C ILE A 401 -10.37 -2.34 7.62
N HIS A 402 -9.05 -2.30 7.51
CA HIS A 402 -8.29 -1.29 6.80
C HIS A 402 -7.35 -1.89 5.74
N GLY A 403 -7.76 -2.98 5.11
CA GLY A 403 -6.96 -3.67 4.11
C GLY A 403 -6.55 -2.74 2.95
N PRO A 404 -5.34 -2.90 2.38
CA PRO A 404 -4.84 -2.02 1.32
C PRO A 404 -5.50 -2.26 -0.05
N LEU A 405 -6.11 -3.43 -0.26
CA LEU A 405 -6.73 -3.80 -1.54
C LEU A 405 -8.25 -3.84 -1.39
N PRO A 406 -8.98 -2.83 -1.89
CA PRO A 406 -10.44 -2.79 -1.76
C PRO A 406 -11.17 -3.71 -2.73
N ASP A 407 -10.70 -3.80 -3.96
CA ASP A 407 -11.40 -4.42 -5.07
C ASP A 407 -10.43 -5.22 -5.95
N ASP A 408 -10.86 -6.39 -6.45
CA ASP A 408 -10.10 -7.21 -7.41
C ASP A 408 -11.05 -7.65 -8.52
N ALA A 409 -11.38 -6.72 -9.43
CA ALA A 409 -12.30 -6.95 -10.51
C ALA A 409 -11.85 -8.09 -11.44
N ARG A 410 -12.81 -8.91 -11.83
CA ARG A 410 -12.66 -10.04 -12.75
C ARG A 410 -13.75 -9.96 -13.81
N TYR A 411 -13.56 -10.65 -14.93
CA TYR A 411 -14.64 -10.99 -15.85
C TYR A 411 -14.38 -12.36 -16.48
N SER A 412 -15.42 -12.93 -17.10
CA SER A 412 -15.29 -14.10 -17.97
C SER A 412 -15.48 -13.70 -19.44
N LEU A 413 -14.85 -14.44 -20.35
CA LEU A 413 -15.08 -14.31 -21.80
C LEU A 413 -16.36 -15.03 -22.25
N ASP A 414 -16.86 -15.94 -21.42
CA ASP A 414 -18.07 -16.72 -21.65
C ASP A 414 -19.10 -16.43 -20.57
N THR A 415 -20.38 -16.74 -20.87
CA THR A 415 -21.45 -16.68 -19.89
C THR A 415 -21.17 -17.64 -18.73
N GLN A 416 -21.24 -17.14 -17.52
CA GLN A 416 -21.06 -17.93 -16.29
C GLN A 416 -22.34 -17.91 -15.44
N VAL A 417 -22.48 -18.92 -14.60
CA VAL A 417 -23.49 -18.94 -13.54
C VAL A 417 -22.77 -18.84 -12.21
N LEU A 418 -23.07 -17.80 -11.46
CA LEU A 418 -22.54 -17.56 -10.13
C LEU A 418 -23.63 -17.80 -9.08
N GLN A 419 -23.35 -18.66 -8.10
CA GLN A 419 -24.23 -18.86 -6.94
C GLN A 419 -23.89 -17.79 -5.90
N VAL A 420 -24.90 -17.00 -5.48
CA VAL A 420 -24.75 -15.97 -4.42
C VAL A 420 -25.91 -16.17 -3.43
N GLY A 421 -25.60 -16.69 -2.25
CA GLY A 421 -26.62 -17.19 -1.33
C GLY A 421 -27.53 -18.22 -2.07
N ASP A 422 -28.84 -18.04 -2.00
CA ASP A 422 -29.79 -18.91 -2.65
C ASP A 422 -30.05 -18.55 -4.13
N LYS A 423 -29.44 -17.49 -4.66
CA LYS A 423 -29.69 -17.01 -6.03
C LYS A 423 -28.63 -17.49 -7.01
N LYS A 424 -29.07 -17.92 -8.18
CA LYS A 424 -28.23 -18.17 -9.35
C LYS A 424 -28.27 -16.96 -10.27
N ILE A 425 -27.12 -16.31 -10.44
CA ILE A 425 -26.95 -15.12 -11.29
C ILE A 425 -26.27 -15.55 -12.57
N VAL A 426 -26.92 -15.34 -13.70
CA VAL A 426 -26.35 -15.57 -15.04
C VAL A 426 -25.56 -14.31 -15.41
N VAL A 427 -24.22 -14.42 -15.42
CA VAL A 427 -23.29 -13.34 -15.69
C VAL A 427 -22.90 -13.37 -17.17
N PRO A 428 -23.27 -12.36 -17.97
CA PRO A 428 -22.88 -12.27 -19.38
C PRO A 428 -21.36 -12.10 -19.55
N PRO A 429 -20.81 -12.41 -20.74
CA PRO A 429 -19.41 -12.17 -21.05
C PRO A 429 -19.01 -10.72 -20.81
N LYS A 430 -17.78 -10.51 -20.32
CA LYS A 430 -17.20 -9.18 -20.05
C LYS A 430 -17.96 -8.29 -19.06
N THR A 431 -18.94 -8.85 -18.34
CA THR A 431 -19.49 -8.20 -17.14
C THR A 431 -18.44 -8.29 -16.04
N TYR A 432 -18.06 -7.14 -15.49
CA TYR A 432 -17.11 -7.13 -14.36
C TYR A 432 -17.80 -7.70 -13.13
N VAL A 433 -17.10 -8.58 -12.44
CA VAL A 433 -17.52 -9.16 -11.17
C VAL A 433 -16.43 -8.79 -10.15
N THR A 434 -16.83 -8.02 -9.15
CA THR A 434 -15.90 -7.46 -8.18
C THR A 434 -16.23 -8.00 -6.79
N PRO A 435 -15.42 -8.93 -6.26
CA PRO A 435 -15.42 -9.26 -4.84
C PRO A 435 -15.26 -8.00 -3.99
N ASN A 436 -16.28 -7.67 -3.20
CA ASN A 436 -16.19 -6.53 -2.29
C ASN A 436 -15.49 -6.96 -0.99
N ILE A 437 -14.16 -6.86 -0.97
CA ILE A 437 -13.34 -7.37 0.13
C ILE A 437 -13.66 -6.67 1.45
N TYR A 438 -13.91 -5.34 1.41
CA TYR A 438 -14.29 -4.59 2.61
C TYR A 438 -15.62 -5.04 3.18
N ALA A 439 -16.61 -5.34 2.32
CA ALA A 439 -17.89 -5.86 2.77
C ALA A 439 -17.74 -7.25 3.40
N VAL A 440 -17.11 -8.18 2.69
CA VAL A 440 -16.90 -9.56 3.18
C VAL A 440 -16.13 -9.60 4.50
N HIS A 441 -15.20 -8.67 4.71
CA HIS A 441 -14.39 -8.59 5.94
C HIS A 441 -15.10 -7.92 7.11
N THR A 442 -16.20 -7.19 6.87
CA THR A 442 -16.83 -6.38 7.92
C THR A 442 -18.31 -6.67 8.12
N ASP A 443 -18.92 -7.56 7.33
CA ASP A 443 -20.33 -7.91 7.45
C ASP A 443 -20.61 -8.62 8.78
N PRO A 444 -21.50 -8.06 9.63
CA PRO A 444 -21.79 -8.62 10.94
C PRO A 444 -22.44 -10.01 10.90
N ARG A 445 -23.01 -10.42 9.77
CA ARG A 445 -23.55 -11.79 9.61
C ARG A 445 -22.46 -12.85 9.74
N TYR A 446 -21.23 -12.52 9.37
CA TYR A 446 -20.08 -13.43 9.39
C TYR A 446 -19.10 -13.12 10.55
N TRP A 447 -18.93 -11.83 10.90
CA TRP A 447 -17.94 -11.38 11.86
C TRP A 447 -18.51 -11.01 13.24
N GLY A 448 -19.85 -11.11 13.42
CA GLY A 448 -20.52 -10.74 14.66
C GLY A 448 -20.84 -9.25 14.78
N PRO A 449 -21.57 -8.85 15.85
CA PRO A 449 -22.04 -7.48 16.02
C PRO A 449 -20.89 -6.47 16.24
N ASP A 450 -19.72 -6.93 16.70
CA ASP A 450 -18.49 -6.15 16.88
C ASP A 450 -17.60 -6.14 15.61
N SER A 451 -18.16 -6.44 14.45
CA SER A 451 -17.43 -6.56 13.18
C SER A 451 -16.67 -5.29 12.76
N MET A 452 -17.13 -4.12 13.22
CA MET A 452 -16.47 -2.84 12.95
C MET A 452 -15.49 -2.42 14.06
N GLU A 453 -15.40 -3.15 15.14
CA GLU A 453 -14.42 -2.89 16.19
C GLU A 453 -13.04 -3.42 15.82
N TRP A 454 -12.01 -2.60 16.03
CA TRP A 454 -10.63 -3.03 15.89
C TRP A 454 -10.19 -3.78 17.13
N LYS A 455 -10.23 -5.11 17.07
CA LYS A 455 -10.06 -6.05 18.20
C LYS A 455 -9.11 -7.19 17.83
N PRO A 456 -7.79 -6.97 17.89
CA PRO A 456 -6.78 -7.98 17.53
C PRO A 456 -6.92 -9.32 18.27
N SER A 457 -7.41 -9.32 19.50
CA SER A 457 -7.65 -10.54 20.27
C SER A 457 -8.66 -11.50 19.63
N ARG A 458 -9.46 -11.06 18.65
CA ARG A 458 -10.33 -11.90 17.81
C ARG A 458 -9.57 -13.03 17.12
N TRP A 459 -8.31 -12.78 16.81
CA TRP A 459 -7.42 -13.69 16.08
C TRP A 459 -6.57 -14.58 16.98
N ILE A 460 -6.86 -14.64 18.29
CA ILE A 460 -6.11 -15.46 19.22
C ILE A 460 -6.99 -16.58 19.77
N THR A 461 -6.46 -17.78 19.72
CA THR A 461 -6.99 -18.96 20.39
C THR A 461 -5.85 -19.69 21.12
N ARG A 462 -6.18 -20.73 21.88
CA ARG A 462 -5.19 -21.57 22.55
C ARG A 462 -5.22 -22.97 21.96
N ASN A 463 -4.05 -23.48 21.65
CA ASN A 463 -3.90 -24.87 21.20
C ASN A 463 -4.01 -25.86 22.39
N ALA A 464 -3.86 -27.16 22.12
CA ALA A 464 -3.98 -28.20 23.13
C ALA A 464 -2.94 -28.07 24.28
N GLU A 465 -1.78 -27.43 23.99
CA GLU A 465 -0.74 -27.14 24.99
C GLU A 465 -0.96 -25.83 25.73
N GLY A 466 -2.09 -25.15 25.53
CA GLY A 466 -2.44 -23.89 26.17
C GLY A 466 -1.69 -22.68 25.62
N LYS A 467 -0.91 -22.82 24.55
CA LYS A 467 -0.18 -21.72 23.89
C LYS A 467 -1.09 -20.91 22.98
N GLU A 468 -0.89 -19.59 22.97
CA GLU A 468 -1.56 -18.70 22.03
C GLU A 468 -1.12 -19.00 20.59
N VAL A 469 -2.11 -19.14 19.71
CA VAL A 469 -1.94 -19.35 18.27
C VAL A 469 -2.96 -18.50 17.52
N LEU A 470 -2.72 -18.25 16.22
CA LEU A 470 -3.72 -17.56 15.41
C LEU A 470 -4.98 -18.43 15.26
N ALA A 471 -6.12 -17.80 15.47
CA ALA A 471 -7.41 -18.38 15.20
C ALA A 471 -7.74 -18.33 13.71
N ASP A 472 -8.49 -19.32 13.24
CA ASP A 472 -9.16 -19.23 11.94
C ASP A 472 -10.28 -18.18 11.98
N PRO A 473 -10.68 -17.63 10.81
CA PRO A 473 -11.88 -16.80 10.72
C PRO A 473 -13.12 -17.52 11.27
N PRO A 474 -14.12 -16.80 11.75
CA PRO A 474 -15.38 -17.40 12.15
C PRO A 474 -15.98 -18.28 11.05
N GLN A 475 -16.74 -19.32 11.44
CA GLN A 475 -17.37 -20.22 10.46
C GLN A 475 -18.23 -19.44 9.46
N GLY A 476 -18.03 -19.69 8.18
CA GLY A 476 -18.71 -19.00 7.08
C GLY A 476 -18.13 -17.63 6.72
N ALA A 477 -17.20 -17.09 7.51
CA ALA A 477 -16.49 -15.87 7.15
C ALA A 477 -15.33 -16.15 6.17
N LEU A 478 -15.03 -15.19 5.32
CA LEU A 478 -13.85 -15.20 4.46
C LEU A 478 -12.88 -14.11 4.88
N PHE A 479 -11.62 -14.48 5.09
CA PHE A 479 -10.52 -13.54 5.31
C PHE A 479 -9.50 -13.65 4.17
N ALA A 480 -9.53 -12.69 3.27
CA ALA A 480 -8.74 -12.73 2.04
C ALA A 480 -8.00 -11.41 1.75
N PRO A 481 -7.25 -10.82 2.72
CA PRO A 481 -6.56 -9.56 2.50
C PRO A 481 -5.40 -9.68 1.49
N TRP A 482 -4.89 -10.89 1.28
CA TRP A 482 -3.91 -11.24 0.25
C TRP A 482 -4.54 -11.89 -0.97
N LEU A 483 -5.87 -11.76 -1.14
CA LEU A 483 -6.69 -12.57 -2.06
C LEU A 483 -6.68 -14.05 -1.67
N ALA A 484 -7.30 -14.89 -2.51
CA ALA A 484 -7.39 -16.33 -2.29
C ALA A 484 -7.12 -17.11 -3.60
N GLY A 485 -7.05 -18.42 -3.50
CA GLY A 485 -6.82 -19.32 -4.62
C GLY A 485 -5.41 -19.19 -5.21
N PRO A 486 -5.20 -19.68 -6.45
CA PRO A 486 -3.88 -19.71 -7.07
C PRO A 486 -3.21 -18.34 -7.26
N ARG A 487 -4.01 -17.27 -7.36
CA ARG A 487 -3.52 -15.89 -7.49
C ARG A 487 -3.33 -15.16 -6.15
N ILE A 488 -3.24 -15.89 -5.04
CA ILE A 488 -2.88 -15.35 -3.73
C ILE A 488 -1.57 -14.55 -3.81
N CYS A 489 -1.49 -13.44 -3.05
CA CYS A 489 -0.31 -12.57 -3.03
C CYS A 489 0.97 -13.37 -2.70
N PRO A 490 2.01 -13.30 -3.54
CA PRO A 490 3.28 -13.98 -3.26
C PRO A 490 4.03 -13.37 -2.08
N GLY A 491 3.80 -12.08 -1.79
CA GLY A 491 4.43 -11.32 -0.71
C GLY A 491 3.75 -11.47 0.66
N LYS A 492 2.80 -12.42 0.84
CA LYS A 492 2.11 -12.59 2.13
C LYS A 492 3.08 -12.69 3.30
N LYS A 493 4.05 -13.60 3.25
CA LYS A 493 5.03 -13.81 4.33
C LYS A 493 5.94 -12.60 4.49
N PHE A 494 6.39 -12.00 3.38
CA PHE A 494 7.20 -10.79 3.37
C PHE A 494 6.51 -9.66 4.15
N SER A 495 5.25 -9.34 3.82
CA SER A 495 4.48 -8.30 4.50
C SER A 495 4.24 -8.59 5.97
N GLN A 496 4.04 -9.86 6.35
CA GLN A 496 3.92 -10.28 7.74
C GLN A 496 5.19 -10.03 8.53
N VAL A 497 6.34 -10.39 7.97
CA VAL A 497 7.66 -10.21 8.60
C VAL A 497 7.97 -8.73 8.78
N GLU A 498 7.77 -7.91 7.74
CA GLU A 498 7.99 -6.47 7.77
C GLU A 498 7.10 -5.79 8.81
N PHE A 499 5.80 -6.06 8.76
CA PHE A 499 4.84 -5.47 9.69
C PHE A 499 5.18 -5.79 11.15
N VAL A 500 5.45 -7.06 11.46
CA VAL A 500 5.78 -7.51 12.82
C VAL A 500 7.10 -6.89 13.27
N ALA A 501 8.13 -6.85 12.41
CA ALA A 501 9.41 -6.25 12.73
C ALA A 501 9.28 -4.74 13.08
N VAL A 502 8.46 -4.00 12.30
CA VAL A 502 8.19 -2.58 12.60
C VAL A 502 7.48 -2.40 13.94
N LEU A 503 6.47 -3.23 14.25
CA LEU A 503 5.79 -3.18 15.55
C LEU A 503 6.73 -3.49 16.70
N VAL A 504 7.57 -4.51 16.57
CA VAL A 504 8.59 -4.86 17.58
C VAL A 504 9.57 -3.71 17.78
N GLY A 505 10.08 -3.13 16.69
CA GLY A 505 11.00 -1.98 16.75
C GLY A 505 10.39 -0.76 17.44
N LEU A 506 9.09 -0.52 17.22
CA LEU A 506 8.33 0.54 17.88
C LEU A 506 8.12 0.23 19.37
N LEU A 507 7.48 -0.92 19.69
CA LEU A 507 6.95 -1.21 21.03
C LEU A 507 8.04 -1.57 22.03
N ARG A 508 9.23 -2.01 21.59
CA ARG A 508 10.35 -2.33 22.49
C ARG A 508 10.91 -1.09 23.23
N LYS A 509 10.79 0.11 22.65
CA LYS A 509 11.36 1.35 23.21
C LYS A 509 10.34 2.46 23.43
N TYR A 510 9.24 2.45 22.71
CA TYR A 510 8.32 3.56 22.65
C TYR A 510 6.88 3.12 22.96
N ARG A 511 6.11 4.10 23.42
CA ARG A 511 4.67 4.02 23.57
C ARG A 511 4.00 5.07 22.70
N VAL A 512 2.92 4.68 22.03
CA VAL A 512 2.10 5.59 21.25
C VAL A 512 0.95 6.07 22.10
N GLY A 513 0.83 7.38 22.27
CA GLY A 513 -0.22 8.00 23.07
C GLY A 513 -1.10 8.93 22.24
N LEU A 514 -2.21 9.33 22.81
CA LEU A 514 -3.12 10.31 22.24
C LEU A 514 -2.65 11.73 22.60
N LYS A 515 -2.57 12.63 21.60
CA LYS A 515 -2.36 14.06 21.86
C LYS A 515 -3.69 14.73 22.13
N VAL A 516 -3.90 15.17 23.38
CA VAL A 516 -5.03 16.00 23.76
C VAL A 516 -4.67 17.47 23.47
N ARG A 517 -5.47 18.16 22.66
CA ARG A 517 -5.27 19.58 22.33
C ARG A 517 -5.76 20.46 23.46
N ARG A 518 -5.25 21.70 23.53
CA ARG A 518 -5.70 22.66 24.56
C ARG A 518 -7.20 22.89 24.45
N GLY A 519 -7.93 22.72 25.57
CA GLY A 519 -9.39 22.86 25.62
C GLY A 519 -10.19 21.65 25.16
N GLN A 520 -9.55 20.54 24.82
CA GLN A 520 -10.17 19.29 24.42
C GLN A 520 -10.13 18.30 25.58
N THR A 521 -11.19 17.53 25.80
CA THR A 521 -11.17 16.41 26.75
C THR A 521 -10.45 15.19 26.13
N LYS A 522 -10.09 14.23 26.96
CA LYS A 522 -9.48 12.97 26.49
C LYS A 522 -10.44 12.18 25.59
N GLU A 523 -11.72 12.16 25.97
CA GLU A 523 -12.81 11.49 25.24
C GLU A 523 -13.01 12.12 23.86
N GLU A 524 -13.07 13.46 23.79
CA GLU A 524 -13.18 14.19 22.51
C GLU A 524 -11.97 13.94 21.60
N ALA A 525 -10.77 13.85 22.16
CA ALA A 525 -9.57 13.51 21.40
C ALA A 525 -9.62 12.06 20.88
N GLN A 526 -10.11 11.12 21.71
CA GLN A 526 -10.31 9.71 21.30
C GLN A 526 -11.31 9.59 20.16
N ASP A 527 -12.44 10.28 20.24
CA ASP A 527 -13.48 10.28 19.22
C ASP A 527 -13.01 10.94 17.92
N SER A 528 -12.26 12.03 18.03
CA SER A 528 -11.65 12.69 16.87
C SER A 528 -10.66 11.77 16.15
N LEU A 529 -9.83 11.04 16.91
CA LEU A 529 -8.88 10.07 16.35
C LEU A 529 -9.63 8.90 15.68
N LEU A 530 -10.65 8.35 16.35
CA LEU A 530 -11.44 7.26 15.79
C LEU A 530 -12.14 7.68 14.50
N LYS A 531 -12.77 8.85 14.47
CA LYS A 531 -13.37 9.41 13.25
C LYS A 531 -12.35 9.57 12.12
N ALA A 532 -11.14 10.04 12.44
CA ALA A 532 -10.08 10.21 11.44
C ALA A 532 -9.59 8.86 10.88
N ILE A 533 -9.50 7.81 11.72
CA ILE A 533 -9.10 6.45 11.31
C ILE A 533 -10.12 5.83 10.34
N TYR A 534 -11.42 6.06 10.57
CA TYR A 534 -12.49 5.49 9.74
C TYR A 534 -12.87 6.37 8.53
N ASP A 535 -12.56 7.68 8.54
CA ASP A 535 -12.80 8.58 7.41
C ASP A 535 -11.64 8.50 6.41
N LYS A 536 -11.78 7.55 5.48
CA LYS A 536 -10.75 7.21 4.50
C LYS A 536 -11.01 7.80 3.13
N ASP A 537 -9.95 8.13 2.44
CA ASP A 537 -9.91 8.37 0.99
C ASP A 537 -9.01 7.31 0.35
N ILE A 538 -8.89 7.32 -0.97
CA ILE A 538 -8.01 6.41 -1.69
C ILE A 538 -7.13 7.18 -2.68
N VAL A 539 -5.88 6.78 -2.77
CA VAL A 539 -4.95 7.18 -3.84
C VAL A 539 -4.63 5.94 -4.66
N THR A 540 -3.73 5.10 -4.22
CA THR A 540 -3.46 3.73 -4.69
C THR A 540 -3.91 2.73 -3.64
N THR A 541 -3.74 3.07 -2.37
CA THR A 541 -4.21 2.39 -1.17
C THR A 541 -5.01 3.38 -0.31
N PRO A 542 -5.78 2.90 0.67
CA PRO A 542 -6.50 3.77 1.61
C PRO A 542 -5.54 4.68 2.38
N VAL A 543 -5.95 5.95 2.51
CA VAL A 543 -5.26 7.00 3.25
C VAL A 543 -6.26 7.75 4.13
N PHE A 544 -5.77 8.51 5.10
CA PHE A 544 -6.63 9.38 5.88
C PHE A 544 -7.16 10.54 5.03
N LYS A 545 -8.47 10.72 5.02
CA LYS A 545 -9.10 11.84 4.31
C LYS A 545 -8.81 13.18 4.99
N ARG A 546 -8.75 13.20 6.31
CA ARG A 546 -8.48 14.38 7.14
C ARG A 546 -7.31 14.12 8.09
N PRO A 547 -6.08 14.00 7.58
CA PRO A 547 -4.92 13.55 8.37
C PRO A 547 -4.42 14.57 9.40
N TYR A 548 -4.97 15.78 9.43
CA TYR A 548 -4.61 16.85 10.37
C TYR A 548 -5.62 17.01 11.52
N ASP A 549 -6.76 16.31 11.49
CA ASP A 549 -7.82 16.44 12.49
C ASP A 549 -7.44 15.81 13.83
N ALA A 550 -6.53 14.82 13.82
CA ALA A 550 -6.05 14.16 15.03
C ALA A 550 -4.52 14.12 15.07
N SER A 551 -3.97 13.95 16.25
CA SER A 551 -2.54 13.82 16.49
C SER A 551 -2.25 12.79 17.57
N ILE A 552 -1.10 12.15 17.46
CA ILE A 552 -0.57 11.19 18.43
C ILE A 552 0.73 11.72 19.04
N VAL A 553 1.18 11.11 20.11
CA VAL A 553 2.49 11.32 20.72
C VAL A 553 3.23 10.00 20.78
N ILE A 554 4.55 10.07 20.76
CA ILE A 554 5.43 8.95 20.95
C ILE A 554 6.37 9.26 22.11
N ASP A 555 6.38 8.41 23.13
CA ASP A 555 7.16 8.60 24.35
C ASP A 555 8.08 7.41 24.58
N GLU A 556 9.34 7.71 24.98
CA GLU A 556 10.27 6.67 25.39
C GLU A 556 9.75 5.98 26.64
N GLN A 557 9.89 4.66 26.67
CA GLN A 557 9.54 3.86 27.84
C GLN A 557 10.79 3.49 28.61
N TYR A 558 10.61 3.39 29.94
CA TYR A 558 11.62 2.83 30.81
C TYR A 558 11.35 1.33 30.97
N MET A 559 12.36 0.50 30.78
CA MET A 559 12.26 -0.92 31.09
C MET A 559 12.18 -1.07 32.60
N ASN A 560 11.08 -1.64 33.13
CA ASN A 560 11.01 -2.05 34.53
C ASN A 560 11.84 -3.32 34.67
N ILE A 561 13.10 -3.17 35.06
CA ILE A 561 13.93 -4.32 35.42
C ILE A 561 13.58 -4.68 36.87
N GLN A 562 12.76 -5.70 37.06
CA GLN A 562 12.60 -6.36 38.37
C GLN A 562 13.91 -7.15 38.65
N LEU A 563 14.89 -6.48 39.19
CA LEU A 563 15.97 -7.12 39.92
C LEU A 563 15.44 -7.41 41.33
N ALA A 564 15.39 -8.70 41.66
CA ALA A 564 15.02 -9.26 42.95
C ALA A 564 14.85 -8.24 44.10
N GLY A 565 13.67 -7.65 44.26
CA GLY A 565 13.31 -6.83 45.40
C GLY A 565 13.60 -5.33 45.35
N VAL A 566 14.05 -4.77 44.22
CA VAL A 566 14.28 -3.32 44.05
C VAL A 566 13.64 -2.84 42.75
N GLU A 567 12.59 -2.01 42.86
CA GLU A 567 12.03 -1.27 41.73
C GLU A 567 12.96 -0.10 41.35
N SER A 568 13.73 -0.25 40.30
CA SER A 568 14.48 0.87 39.72
C SER A 568 14.07 1.08 38.27
N ARG A 569 13.64 2.30 37.95
CA ARG A 569 13.37 2.76 36.57
C ARG A 569 14.70 3.19 35.94
N VAL A 570 15.20 2.42 34.96
CA VAL A 570 16.46 2.74 34.26
C VAL A 570 16.17 3.17 32.83
N LYS A 571 16.70 4.32 32.40
CA LYS A 571 16.69 4.74 30.98
C LYS A 571 17.59 3.82 30.17
N LEU A 572 17.10 3.24 29.10
CA LEU A 572 17.86 2.35 28.20
C LEU A 572 19.18 2.95 27.65
N ARG A 573 19.38 4.27 27.73
CA ARG A 573 20.62 4.94 27.34
C ARG A 573 21.81 4.67 28.26
N GLU A 574 21.58 4.32 29.53
CA GLU A 574 22.68 4.16 30.50
C GLU A 574 23.23 2.73 30.53
N THR A 575 22.45 1.73 30.11
CA THR A 575 22.87 0.32 30.16
C THR A 575 23.85 -0.07 29.04
N ALA A 576 23.89 0.65 27.92
CA ALA A 576 24.85 0.37 26.85
C ALA A 576 26.28 0.84 27.14
N GLN A 577 26.48 1.71 28.14
CA GLN A 577 27.83 2.19 28.53
C GLN A 577 28.54 1.27 29.52
N TRP A 578 27.85 0.34 30.19
CA TRP A 578 28.47 -0.55 31.18
C TRP A 578 29.03 -1.85 30.62
N PHE A 579 28.72 -2.21 29.38
CA PHE A 579 29.25 -3.44 28.73
C PHE A 579 30.46 -3.22 27.83
N LEU A 580 31.01 -2.00 27.77
CA LEU A 580 32.17 -1.68 26.90
C LEU A 580 33.46 -1.32 27.66
N PHE A 581 33.53 -1.49 28.98
CA PHE A 581 34.74 -1.23 29.76
C PHE A 581 35.13 -2.43 30.61
N ASP A 582 35.70 -3.45 29.98
CA ASP A 582 36.75 -4.29 30.53
C ASP A 582 37.51 -5.02 29.42
N SER A 583 38.50 -4.36 28.88
CA SER A 583 39.63 -4.99 28.23
C SER A 583 40.83 -4.06 28.35
N SER A 584 41.63 -4.33 29.36
CA SER A 584 42.98 -3.82 29.57
C SER A 584 43.90 -4.24 28.42
N PHE A 585 44.17 -3.33 27.47
CA PHE A 585 45.41 -3.30 26.67
C PHE A 585 45.77 -1.84 26.33
N PRO A 586 47.01 -1.39 26.52
CA PRO A 586 47.45 -0.05 26.20
C PRO A 586 47.74 0.09 24.71
N VAL A 587 47.10 1.06 24.05
CA VAL A 587 47.47 1.51 22.69
C VAL A 587 48.01 2.92 22.80
N ASP A 588 49.26 3.07 22.38
CA ASP A 588 50.05 4.28 22.28
C ASP A 588 49.41 5.27 21.30
N LEU A 589 49.10 6.49 21.78
CA LEU A 589 48.54 7.56 20.97
C LEU A 589 49.66 8.53 20.57
N GLY A 590 50.20 8.34 19.38
CA GLY A 590 50.99 9.33 18.68
C GLY A 590 50.17 10.59 18.39
N LYS A 591 50.66 11.73 18.90
CA LYS A 591 50.16 13.09 18.65
C LYS A 591 50.30 13.44 17.16
N ASP A 592 49.23 13.85 16.50
CA ASP A 592 49.33 14.67 15.30
C ASP A 592 48.28 15.80 15.35
N GLU A 593 48.81 17.01 15.53
CA GLU A 593 48.07 18.27 15.56
C GLU A 593 47.80 18.75 14.13
N ARG A 594 46.52 18.93 13.73
CA ARG A 594 46.18 19.84 12.63
C ARG A 594 44.92 20.66 12.94
N PRO A 595 44.87 21.94 12.57
CA PRO A 595 43.90 22.91 13.07
C PRO A 595 42.55 22.86 12.35
N ALA A 596 41.48 23.20 13.11
CA ALA A 596 40.12 23.31 12.66
C ALA A 596 39.90 24.49 11.68
N PRO A 597 39.08 24.35 10.63
CA PRO A 597 38.66 25.47 9.80
C PRO A 597 37.51 26.26 10.42
N LYS A 598 37.65 27.59 10.30
CA LYS A 598 36.73 28.63 10.80
C LYS A 598 35.36 28.55 10.20
N ARG A 599 34.34 28.75 11.03
CA ARG A 599 32.93 28.96 10.64
C ARG A 599 32.76 30.29 9.90
N ALA A 600 32.05 30.29 8.78
CA ALA A 600 31.43 31.47 8.19
C ALA A 600 29.94 31.51 8.54
N PRO A 601 29.32 32.68 8.75
CA PRO A 601 27.94 32.83 9.20
C PRO A 601 26.95 32.99 8.06
N GLY A 602 25.78 32.39 8.22
CA GLY A 602 24.51 32.88 7.69
C GLY A 602 24.12 32.42 6.31
N SER A 603 23.14 31.53 6.26
CA SER A 603 21.99 31.68 5.36
C SER A 603 20.88 30.67 5.73
N GLY A 604 19.68 31.18 5.86
CA GLY A 604 18.45 30.61 6.36
C GLY A 604 18.04 29.27 5.78
N ALA A 605 17.78 28.35 6.67
CA ALA A 605 17.13 27.05 6.39
C ALA A 605 15.76 27.01 7.06
N GLN A 606 14.83 27.84 6.61
CA GLN A 606 13.46 27.86 7.13
C GLN A 606 12.34 27.94 6.06
N GLN A 607 12.62 27.57 4.81
CA GLN A 607 11.60 27.78 3.74
C GLN A 607 11.51 26.66 2.69
N PHE A 608 11.68 25.37 3.01
CA PHE A 608 11.55 24.29 2.00
C PHE A 608 10.77 23.03 2.44
N TYR A 609 9.78 23.15 3.33
CA TYR A 609 8.90 22.03 3.64
C TYR A 609 7.43 22.19 3.16
N LYS A 610 7.17 23.11 2.23
CA LYS A 610 5.81 23.32 1.67
C LYS A 610 5.64 22.88 0.21
N GLY A 611 6.51 22.09 -0.37
CA GLY A 611 6.56 21.89 -1.81
C GLY A 611 6.52 20.47 -2.37
N ALA A 612 6.02 19.45 -1.69
CA ALA A 612 6.05 18.08 -2.23
C ALA A 612 4.73 17.29 -2.20
N PHE A 613 3.61 17.95 -2.02
CA PHE A 613 2.29 17.34 -2.15
C PHE A 613 1.54 17.98 -3.31
N PHE A 614 1.86 17.57 -4.54
CA PHE A 614 0.97 17.83 -5.66
C PHE A 614 -0.27 16.95 -5.51
N ASN A 615 -1.30 17.50 -4.90
CA ASN A 615 -2.66 17.09 -5.09
C ASN A 615 -2.94 17.29 -6.59
N VAL A 616 -3.45 16.29 -7.31
CA VAL A 616 -3.82 16.35 -8.73
C VAL A 616 -4.69 17.61 -9.05
N ASN A 617 -5.34 18.17 -8.03
CA ASN A 617 -6.14 19.39 -8.13
C ASN A 617 -5.35 20.72 -8.17
N ARG A 618 -4.02 20.73 -8.02
CA ARG A 618 -3.21 21.94 -8.11
C ARG A 618 -2.42 22.10 -9.42
N CYS A 619 -2.51 21.14 -10.31
CA CYS A 619 -1.88 21.26 -11.64
C CYS A 619 -2.70 22.09 -12.64
N PHE A 620 -3.91 22.55 -12.26
CA PHE A 620 -4.83 23.31 -13.14
C PHE A 620 -5.37 24.59 -12.49
N GLU A 621 -4.76 25.13 -11.47
CA GLU A 621 -4.74 26.53 -11.10
C GLU A 621 -3.33 27.10 -11.43
#